data_b660b9382c80cc41785b7e56474ec7fd
#
_entry.id   b660b9382c80cc41785b7e56474ec7fd
#
_cell.length_a   1.000
_cell.length_b   1.000
_cell.length_c   1.000
_cell.angle_alpha   90.00
_cell.angle_beta   90.00
_cell.angle_gamma   90.00
#
_symmetry.space_group_name_H-M   'P 1'
#
loop_
_entity.id
_entity.type
_entity.pdbx_description
1 polymer ?
#
loop_
_entity_poly.entity_id
_entity_poly.type
_entity_poly.pdbx_seq_one_letter_code
_entity_poly.pdbx_strand_id
1 'polypeptide(L)'
;LGCSAWILWQAIDNHVSKNGYNGKKDSGMPDTSKGFWGLAVADHDKNEIIHTKKYYAYGQFSRYIRPGATMLNSSGSTVVAYDDEKDQLVIVAVNTSGSDQKYNFDLSSFENTGNNAKVIRTSGNMKNGENWAELQPAGISGKKLNVTLIPNSVTTFVIDNVTMSDSGESLKEIPLNASMVTGSKAWDDTSNDC
;
A
#
# COMPACT_ATOMS: atom_id res chain seq x y z
N LEU A 1 12.54 -3.10 11.15
CA LEU A 1 12.78 -1.65 11.24
C LEU A 1 11.49 -0.98 11.66
N GLY A 2 11.38 -0.57 12.94
CA GLY A 2 10.21 0.09 13.49
C GLY A 2 10.09 1.54 13.02
N CYS A 3 9.52 1.76 11.85
CA CYS A 3 9.21 3.08 11.36
C CYS A 3 7.89 3.56 11.96
N SER A 4 7.91 4.62 12.77
CA SER A 4 6.70 5.17 13.42
C SER A 4 5.99 6.23 12.59
N ALA A 5 6.63 6.76 11.55
CA ALA A 5 6.05 7.73 10.64
C ALA A 5 6.69 7.66 9.27
N TRP A 6 5.89 7.89 8.23
CA TRP A 6 6.35 8.04 6.87
C TRP A 6 5.79 9.33 6.29
N ILE A 7 6.68 10.27 5.97
CA ILE A 7 6.33 11.58 5.43
C ILE A 7 6.78 11.64 3.98
N LEU A 8 5.83 11.94 3.10
CA LEU A 8 6.11 12.11 1.68
C LEU A 8 6.11 13.59 1.33
N TRP A 9 7.13 14.05 0.68
CA TRP A 9 7.20 15.33 0.02
C TRP A 9 6.75 15.18 -1.43
N GLN A 10 5.68 15.80 -1.87
CA GLN A 10 4.72 16.66 -1.19
C GLN A 10 3.29 16.27 -1.60
N ALA A 11 2.26 16.87 -0.96
CA ALA A 11 0.88 16.53 -1.27
C ALA A 11 0.47 16.95 -2.68
N ILE A 12 0.78 18.18 -3.07
CA ILE A 12 0.36 18.77 -4.35
C ILE A 12 1.55 19.49 -5.00
N ASP A 13 1.83 19.14 -6.25
CA ASP A 13 2.70 19.91 -7.12
C ASP A 13 1.88 20.91 -7.94
N ASN A 14 2.46 22.08 -8.18
CA ASN A 14 1.89 23.01 -9.12
C ASN A 14 2.16 22.54 -10.55
N HIS A 15 1.11 22.29 -11.28
CA HIS A 15 1.16 22.26 -12.71
C HIS A 15 0.97 23.68 -13.21
N VAL A 16 1.91 24.13 -13.94
CA VAL A 16 1.88 25.42 -14.55
C VAL A 16 1.43 25.25 -15.99
N SER A 17 0.47 26.02 -16.39
CA SER A 17 -0.15 25.98 -17.69
C SER A 17 0.82 26.18 -18.87
N LYS A 18 0.35 25.91 -20.07
CA LYS A 18 1.08 26.23 -21.31
C LYS A 18 1.50 27.70 -21.38
N ASN A 19 0.77 28.58 -20.72
CA ASN A 19 1.01 30.03 -20.69
C ASN A 19 1.94 30.44 -19.54
N GLY A 20 2.27 29.53 -18.65
CA GLY A 20 3.11 29.79 -17.49
C GLY A 20 2.35 30.40 -16.31
N TYR A 21 2.90 30.19 -15.13
CA TYR A 21 2.47 30.82 -13.89
C TYR A 21 3.51 31.88 -13.51
N ASN A 22 3.07 33.06 -13.12
CA ASN A 22 3.95 34.22 -12.88
C ASN A 22 4.90 34.53 -14.06
N GLY A 23 4.44 34.38 -15.28
CA GLY A 23 5.20 34.69 -16.47
C GLY A 23 6.31 33.71 -16.84
N LYS A 24 6.44 32.62 -16.11
CA LYS A 24 7.37 31.54 -16.45
C LYS A 24 6.63 30.46 -17.24
N LYS A 25 7.13 30.16 -18.42
CA LYS A 25 6.64 29.01 -19.18
C LYS A 25 6.88 27.74 -18.37
N ASP A 26 5.81 27.03 -18.10
CA ASP A 26 5.91 25.66 -17.70
C ASP A 26 5.86 24.74 -18.92
N SER A 27 6.49 23.65 -18.83
CA SER A 27 6.56 22.64 -19.87
C SER A 27 5.26 21.84 -20.04
N GLY A 28 4.17 22.28 -19.43
CA GLY A 28 2.89 21.56 -19.45
C GLY A 28 2.81 20.47 -18.42
N MET A 29 1.66 19.77 -18.45
CA MET A 29 1.52 18.59 -17.59
C MET A 29 2.80 17.80 -17.69
N PRO A 30 3.51 17.72 -16.61
CA PRO A 30 4.75 17.05 -16.62
C PRO A 30 4.54 15.67 -17.15
N ASP A 31 5.32 15.37 -18.08
CA ASP A 31 5.70 14.02 -18.32
C ASP A 31 6.03 13.40 -16.95
N THR A 32 5.17 12.49 -16.50
CA THR A 32 5.37 11.79 -15.24
C THR A 32 6.72 11.06 -15.20
N SER A 33 7.38 10.90 -16.35
CA SER A 33 8.74 10.37 -16.47
C SER A 33 9.82 11.33 -15.97
N LYS A 34 9.50 12.61 -15.81
CA LYS A 34 10.46 13.65 -15.32
C LYS A 34 10.24 14.05 -13.86
N GLY A 35 9.41 13.32 -13.15
CA GLY A 35 9.35 13.38 -11.70
C GLY A 35 8.49 14.49 -11.13
N PHE A 36 7.20 14.19 -10.93
CA PHE A 36 6.43 14.87 -9.91
C PHE A 36 6.83 14.37 -8.54
N TRP A 37 7.00 15.30 -7.64
CA TRP A 37 7.18 14.98 -6.24
C TRP A 37 5.81 14.74 -5.57
N GLY A 38 4.79 15.47 -6.00
CA GLY A 38 3.46 15.45 -5.42
C GLY A 38 2.66 14.17 -5.65
N LEU A 39 1.73 13.93 -4.72
CA LEU A 39 0.68 12.92 -4.89
C LEU A 39 -0.38 13.36 -5.89
N ALA A 40 -0.59 14.67 -5.98
CA ALA A 40 -1.50 15.29 -6.91
C ALA A 40 -0.86 16.49 -7.60
N VAL A 41 -1.50 16.96 -8.65
CA VAL A 41 -1.06 18.12 -9.44
C VAL A 41 -2.20 19.10 -9.58
N ALA A 42 -1.96 20.37 -9.27
CA ALA A 42 -2.92 21.44 -9.52
C ALA A 42 -2.80 21.92 -10.97
N ASP A 43 -3.80 21.66 -11.79
CA ASP A 43 -3.92 22.19 -13.14
C ASP A 43 -4.65 23.54 -13.10
N HIS A 44 -3.89 24.62 -13.19
CA HIS A 44 -4.42 25.98 -13.09
C HIS A 44 -5.20 26.42 -14.34
N ASP A 45 -4.96 25.81 -15.50
CA ASP A 45 -5.72 26.11 -16.71
C ASP A 45 -7.13 25.57 -16.66
N LYS A 46 -7.28 24.40 -16.05
CA LYS A 46 -8.57 23.73 -15.93
C LYS A 46 -9.24 23.94 -14.57
N ASN A 47 -8.52 24.57 -13.64
CA ASN A 47 -8.97 24.75 -12.26
C ASN A 47 -9.37 23.42 -11.61
N GLU A 48 -8.51 22.41 -11.76
CA GLU A 48 -8.75 21.08 -11.23
C GLU A 48 -7.51 20.52 -10.51
N ILE A 49 -7.74 19.56 -9.60
CA ILE A 49 -6.69 18.76 -8.97
C ILE A 49 -6.67 17.38 -9.62
N ILE A 50 -5.54 17.02 -10.19
CA ILE A 50 -5.33 15.74 -10.85
C ILE A 50 -4.56 14.81 -9.91
N HIS A 51 -5.18 13.74 -9.48
CA HIS A 51 -4.52 12.71 -8.67
C HIS A 51 -3.57 11.88 -9.54
N THR A 52 -2.39 11.59 -9.01
CA THR A 52 -1.43 10.71 -9.69
C THR A 52 -1.56 9.26 -9.22
N LYS A 53 -0.88 8.34 -9.89
CA LYS A 53 -0.83 6.95 -9.40
C LYS A 53 -0.19 6.85 -8.01
N LYS A 54 0.74 7.74 -7.67
CA LYS A 54 1.32 7.82 -6.32
C LYS A 54 0.28 8.13 -5.24
N TYR A 55 -0.69 8.98 -5.53
CA TYR A 55 -1.81 9.25 -4.62
C TYR A 55 -2.55 7.97 -4.25
N TYR A 56 -2.88 7.17 -5.25
CA TYR A 56 -3.58 5.91 -5.03
C TYR A 56 -2.69 4.86 -4.36
N ALA A 57 -1.41 4.78 -4.71
CA ALA A 57 -0.48 3.86 -4.08
C ALA A 57 -0.22 4.23 -2.61
N TYR A 58 0.02 5.51 -2.32
CA TYR A 58 0.20 6.00 -0.95
C TYR A 58 -1.06 5.83 -0.10
N GLY A 59 -2.22 6.06 -0.70
CA GLY A 59 -3.50 5.90 -0.06
C GLY A 59 -3.82 4.46 0.36
N GLN A 60 -3.18 3.44 -0.23
CA GLN A 60 -3.29 2.06 0.24
C GLN A 60 -2.81 1.91 1.68
N PHE A 61 -1.83 2.72 2.10
CA PHE A 61 -1.35 2.75 3.47
C PHE A 61 -2.18 3.72 4.32
N SER A 62 -2.20 5.00 3.93
CA SER A 62 -2.71 6.08 4.78
C SER A 62 -4.22 6.06 5.03
N ARG A 63 -5.01 5.43 4.17
CA ARG A 63 -6.46 5.27 4.36
C ARG A 63 -6.82 4.22 5.38
N TYR A 64 -6.03 3.17 5.48
CA TYR A 64 -6.37 1.97 6.26
C TYR A 64 -5.53 1.86 7.53
N ILE A 65 -4.26 2.26 7.50
CA ILE A 65 -3.41 2.31 8.69
C ILE A 65 -3.52 3.71 9.29
N ARG A 66 -4.28 3.82 10.37
CA ARG A 66 -4.58 5.11 11.00
C ARG A 66 -3.81 5.29 12.31
N PRO A 67 -3.65 6.54 12.78
CA PRO A 67 -3.09 6.80 14.11
C PRO A 67 -3.82 5.97 15.18
N GLY A 68 -3.06 5.36 16.07
CA GLY A 68 -3.54 4.43 17.09
C GLY A 68 -3.26 2.97 16.75
N ALA A 69 -3.20 2.61 15.46
CA ALA A 69 -2.88 1.24 15.08
C ALA A 69 -1.45 0.85 15.44
N THR A 70 -1.29 -0.36 15.99
CA THR A 70 0.00 -0.96 16.32
C THR A 70 0.61 -1.61 15.09
N MET A 71 1.83 -1.20 14.73
CA MET A 71 2.58 -1.83 13.64
C MET A 71 3.12 -3.18 14.09
N LEU A 72 2.84 -4.22 13.31
CA LEU A 72 3.33 -5.56 13.57
C LEU A 72 4.57 -5.87 12.70
N ASN A 73 5.42 -6.76 13.21
CA ASN A 73 6.55 -7.26 12.43
C ASN A 73 6.02 -8.09 11.26
N SER A 74 6.55 -7.83 10.08
CA SER A 74 6.19 -8.56 8.87
C SER A 74 7.41 -8.84 8.02
N SER A 75 7.35 -9.86 7.20
CA SER A 75 8.40 -10.24 6.26
C SER A 75 8.04 -9.87 4.83
N GLY A 76 9.05 -9.75 3.97
CA GLY A 76 8.85 -9.43 2.56
C GLY A 76 8.41 -7.96 2.33
N SER A 77 7.81 -7.73 1.18
CA SER A 77 7.32 -6.40 0.78
C SER A 77 5.92 -6.15 1.34
N THR A 78 5.76 -6.25 2.67
CA THR A 78 4.50 -6.09 3.37
C THR A 78 4.60 -5.15 4.56
N VAL A 79 3.51 -4.46 4.84
CA VAL A 79 3.32 -3.64 6.03
C VAL A 79 2.04 -4.12 6.71
N VAL A 80 2.10 -4.34 8.01
CA VAL A 80 0.98 -4.90 8.78
C VAL A 80 0.72 -4.03 10.00
N ALA A 81 -0.54 -3.74 10.24
CA ALA A 81 -0.99 -2.97 11.39
C ALA A 81 -2.25 -3.59 11.99
N TYR A 82 -2.35 -3.55 13.30
CA TYR A 82 -3.52 -3.98 14.07
C TYR A 82 -4.13 -2.78 14.79
N ASP A 83 -5.41 -2.59 14.62
CA ASP A 83 -6.23 -1.58 15.30
C ASP A 83 -7.10 -2.32 16.33
N ASP A 84 -6.74 -2.21 17.61
CA ASP A 84 -7.40 -2.90 18.71
C ASP A 84 -8.76 -2.28 19.09
N GLU A 85 -8.96 -1.01 18.77
CA GLU A 85 -10.28 -0.38 18.96
C GLU A 85 -11.32 -0.89 17.97
N LYS A 86 -10.86 -1.38 16.81
CA LYS A 86 -11.73 -1.87 15.74
C LYS A 86 -11.70 -3.38 15.55
N ASP A 87 -10.88 -4.09 16.31
CA ASP A 87 -10.62 -5.51 16.08
C ASP A 87 -10.24 -5.78 14.61
N GLN A 88 -9.37 -4.94 14.06
CA GLN A 88 -9.09 -4.93 12.63
C GLN A 88 -7.59 -5.11 12.33
N LEU A 89 -7.28 -6.05 11.46
CA LEU A 89 -5.95 -6.24 10.90
C LEU A 89 -5.87 -5.72 9.48
N VAL A 90 -4.87 -4.89 9.21
CA VAL A 90 -4.59 -4.35 7.89
C VAL A 90 -3.26 -4.88 7.39
N ILE A 91 -3.26 -5.48 6.22
CA ILE A 91 -2.06 -5.95 5.52
C ILE A 91 -1.95 -5.19 4.20
N VAL A 92 -0.87 -4.46 4.00
CA VAL A 92 -0.56 -3.83 2.71
C VAL A 92 0.62 -4.57 2.10
N ALA A 93 0.39 -5.17 0.94
CA ALA A 93 1.39 -5.95 0.23
C ALA A 93 1.72 -5.32 -1.13
N VAL A 94 3.00 -5.30 -1.48
CA VAL A 94 3.51 -4.65 -2.69
C VAL A 94 4.17 -5.70 -3.58
N ASN A 95 3.78 -5.71 -4.85
CA ASN A 95 4.46 -6.49 -5.89
C ASN A 95 5.05 -5.53 -6.94
N THR A 96 6.36 -5.34 -6.90
CA THR A 96 7.09 -4.52 -7.88
C THR A 96 7.64 -5.33 -9.05
N SER A 97 7.43 -6.64 -9.06
CA SER A 97 7.91 -7.50 -10.14
C SER A 97 7.02 -7.45 -11.39
N GLY A 98 7.53 -7.96 -12.48
CA GLY A 98 6.79 -8.10 -13.74
C GLY A 98 5.92 -9.37 -13.83
N SER A 99 5.78 -10.14 -12.75
CA SER A 99 5.02 -11.40 -12.70
C SER A 99 4.14 -11.50 -11.46
N ASP A 100 3.14 -12.36 -11.52
CA ASP A 100 2.30 -12.68 -10.38
C ASP A 100 3.13 -13.27 -9.24
N GLN A 101 2.82 -12.82 -8.00
CA GLN A 101 3.42 -13.35 -6.79
C GLN A 101 2.36 -13.92 -5.87
N LYS A 102 2.59 -15.15 -5.41
CA LYS A 102 1.70 -15.80 -4.44
C LYS A 102 2.19 -15.56 -3.03
N TYR A 103 1.27 -15.14 -2.17
CA TYR A 103 1.52 -14.93 -0.75
C TYR A 103 0.62 -15.84 0.08
N ASN A 104 1.19 -16.35 1.17
CA ASN A 104 0.46 -17.00 2.24
C ASN A 104 0.69 -16.17 3.51
N PHE A 105 -0.35 -15.54 4.02
CA PHE A 105 -0.31 -14.87 5.31
C PHE A 105 -0.80 -15.84 6.38
N ASP A 106 0.07 -16.18 7.31
CA ASP A 106 -0.25 -17.02 8.44
C ASP A 106 -0.76 -16.15 9.59
N LEU A 107 -2.02 -16.32 9.90
CA LEU A 107 -2.73 -15.55 10.95
C LEU A 107 -2.88 -16.38 12.24
N SER A 108 -2.11 -17.46 12.40
CA SER A 108 -2.24 -18.38 13.54
C SER A 108 -1.93 -17.74 14.90
N SER A 109 -1.17 -16.65 14.89
CA SER A 109 -0.86 -15.85 16.10
C SER A 109 -2.07 -15.11 16.67
N PHE A 110 -3.17 -15.00 15.94
CA PHE A 110 -4.39 -14.38 16.42
C PHE A 110 -5.34 -15.44 16.99
N GLU A 111 -6.08 -15.11 18.05
CA GLU A 111 -7.09 -15.99 18.62
C GLU A 111 -8.25 -16.20 17.66
N ASN A 112 -8.76 -15.11 17.12
CA ASN A 112 -9.81 -15.12 16.12
C ASN A 112 -9.38 -14.30 14.90
N THR A 113 -9.87 -14.71 13.73
CA THR A 113 -9.77 -13.96 12.49
C THR A 113 -11.10 -14.06 11.77
N GLY A 114 -11.53 -12.99 11.13
CA GLY A 114 -12.71 -13.07 10.27
C GLY A 114 -12.54 -14.14 9.17
N ASN A 115 -13.64 -14.42 8.49
CA ASN A 115 -13.64 -15.43 7.42
C ASN A 115 -13.17 -14.89 6.06
N ASN A 116 -13.08 -13.58 5.93
CA ASN A 116 -12.75 -12.90 4.68
C ASN A 116 -11.88 -11.67 4.95
N ALA A 117 -11.05 -11.34 3.99
CA ALA A 117 -10.38 -10.07 3.86
C ALA A 117 -11.04 -9.23 2.77
N LYS A 118 -11.41 -7.99 3.06
CA LYS A 118 -11.72 -6.99 2.03
C LYS A 118 -10.45 -6.70 1.26
N VAL A 119 -10.54 -6.66 -0.08
CA VAL A 119 -9.38 -6.51 -0.96
C VAL A 119 -9.50 -5.22 -1.75
N ILE A 120 -8.50 -4.34 -1.59
CA ILE A 120 -8.43 -3.08 -2.33
C ILE A 120 -7.11 -3.03 -3.08
N ARG A 121 -7.14 -2.77 -4.38
CA ARG A 121 -5.93 -2.78 -5.20
C ARG A 121 -5.73 -1.48 -5.98
N THR A 122 -4.46 -1.12 -6.09
CA THR A 122 -3.97 -0.11 -7.00
C THR A 122 -2.94 -0.75 -7.91
N SER A 123 -3.13 -0.67 -9.23
CA SER A 123 -2.23 -1.28 -10.22
C SER A 123 -2.19 -0.52 -11.52
N GLY A 124 -1.20 -0.79 -12.35
CA GLY A 124 -1.10 -0.25 -13.70
C GLY A 124 -1.00 1.29 -13.77
N ASN A 125 -1.39 1.86 -14.90
CA ASN A 125 -1.35 3.31 -15.11
C ASN A 125 -2.69 4.00 -14.75
N MET A 126 -2.72 5.34 -14.81
CA MET A 126 -3.92 6.12 -14.46
C MET A 126 -5.12 5.85 -15.37
N LYS A 127 -4.87 5.56 -16.65
CA LYS A 127 -5.92 5.44 -17.66
C LYS A 127 -6.57 4.06 -17.66
N ASN A 128 -5.76 3.01 -17.54
CA ASN A 128 -6.19 1.63 -17.73
C ASN A 128 -5.91 0.74 -16.51
N GLY A 129 -5.40 1.33 -15.43
CA GLY A 129 -5.10 0.61 -14.22
C GLY A 129 -6.18 0.78 -13.16
N GLU A 130 -5.99 0.11 -12.05
CA GLU A 130 -6.87 0.16 -10.89
C GLU A 130 -6.44 1.27 -9.94
N ASN A 131 -7.41 2.02 -9.42
CA ASN A 131 -7.22 3.12 -8.48
C ASN A 131 -8.13 2.88 -7.27
N TRP A 132 -7.62 2.20 -6.23
CA TRP A 132 -8.38 1.71 -5.09
C TRP A 132 -9.58 0.84 -5.50
N ALA A 133 -9.37 0.00 -6.49
CA ALA A 133 -10.42 -0.93 -6.91
C ALA A 133 -10.75 -1.91 -5.79
N GLU A 134 -12.02 -1.96 -5.41
CA GLU A 134 -12.53 -2.98 -4.50
C GLU A 134 -12.75 -4.26 -5.30
N LEU A 135 -12.11 -5.33 -4.86
CA LEU A 135 -12.18 -6.64 -5.48
C LEU A 135 -13.08 -7.57 -4.67
N GLN A 136 -13.35 -8.75 -5.21
CA GLN A 136 -14.03 -9.79 -4.44
C GLN A 136 -13.22 -10.10 -3.19
N PRO A 137 -13.86 -10.25 -2.02
CA PRO A 137 -13.17 -10.59 -0.80
C PRO A 137 -12.37 -11.88 -0.91
N ALA A 138 -11.20 -11.90 -0.32
CA ALA A 138 -10.38 -13.10 -0.25
C ALA A 138 -10.75 -13.93 0.99
N GLY A 139 -11.01 -15.21 0.79
CA GLY A 139 -11.38 -16.12 1.88
C GLY A 139 -10.20 -16.43 2.79
N ILE A 140 -10.47 -16.51 4.10
CA ILE A 140 -9.53 -16.98 5.12
C ILE A 140 -9.95 -18.39 5.54
N SER A 141 -9.04 -19.33 5.46
CA SER A 141 -9.30 -20.72 5.84
C SER A 141 -8.16 -21.27 6.70
N GLY A 142 -8.50 -21.86 7.84
CA GLY A 142 -7.51 -22.39 8.79
C GLY A 142 -6.51 -21.33 9.26
N LYS A 143 -6.98 -20.09 9.47
CA LYS A 143 -6.14 -18.93 9.81
C LYS A 143 -5.06 -18.64 8.77
N LYS A 144 -5.32 -18.91 7.50
CA LYS A 144 -4.44 -18.62 6.38
C LYS A 144 -5.16 -17.82 5.31
N LEU A 145 -4.53 -16.73 4.89
CA LEU A 145 -4.97 -15.92 3.76
C LEU A 145 -4.02 -16.16 2.59
N ASN A 146 -4.49 -16.90 1.58
CA ASN A 146 -3.75 -17.20 0.37
C ASN A 146 -4.19 -16.27 -0.76
N VAL A 147 -3.28 -15.51 -1.31
CA VAL A 147 -3.57 -14.49 -2.33
C VAL A 147 -2.52 -14.47 -3.43
N THR A 148 -2.91 -13.95 -4.58
CA THR A 148 -2.00 -13.67 -5.69
C THR A 148 -1.98 -12.15 -5.92
N LEU A 149 -0.79 -11.58 -5.85
CA LEU A 149 -0.55 -10.17 -6.19
C LEU A 149 -0.13 -10.08 -7.65
N ILE A 150 -0.88 -9.35 -8.44
CA ILE A 150 -0.53 -9.09 -9.84
C ILE A 150 0.70 -8.18 -9.98
N PRO A 151 1.37 -8.15 -11.14
CA PRO A 151 2.53 -7.30 -11.37
C PRO A 151 2.28 -5.82 -11.09
N ASN A 152 3.27 -5.14 -10.57
CA ASN A 152 3.26 -3.68 -10.34
C ASN A 152 2.00 -3.20 -9.62
N SER A 153 1.71 -3.80 -8.47
CA SER A 153 0.52 -3.52 -7.67
C SER A 153 0.82 -3.29 -6.19
N VAL A 154 -0.05 -2.50 -5.58
CA VAL A 154 -0.18 -2.39 -4.12
C VAL A 154 -1.56 -2.86 -3.76
N THR A 155 -1.66 -3.84 -2.88
CA THR A 155 -2.93 -4.43 -2.46
C THR A 155 -3.06 -4.36 -0.95
N THR A 156 -4.18 -3.82 -0.49
CA THR A 156 -4.55 -3.78 0.92
C THR A 156 -5.59 -4.84 1.20
N PHE A 157 -5.35 -5.62 2.24
CA PHE A 157 -6.29 -6.56 2.82
C PHE A 157 -6.73 -6.03 4.18
N VAL A 158 -8.04 -5.87 4.36
CA VAL A 158 -8.63 -5.45 5.63
C VAL A 158 -9.42 -6.63 6.17
N ILE A 159 -9.08 -7.06 7.37
CA ILE A 159 -9.66 -8.22 8.04
C ILE A 159 -10.30 -7.71 9.33
N ASP A 160 -11.61 -7.85 9.43
CA ASP A 160 -12.36 -7.48 10.61
C ASP A 160 -12.55 -8.69 11.55
N ASN A 161 -12.94 -8.42 12.79
CA ASN A 161 -13.12 -9.41 13.86
C ASN A 161 -11.84 -10.19 14.16
N VAL A 162 -10.73 -9.50 14.20
CA VAL A 162 -9.43 -10.06 14.58
C VAL A 162 -9.21 -9.78 16.05
N THR A 163 -9.01 -10.82 16.85
CA THR A 163 -8.67 -10.69 18.27
C THR A 163 -7.32 -11.32 18.56
N MET A 164 -6.62 -10.71 19.51
CA MET A 164 -5.32 -11.23 19.96
C MET A 164 -5.54 -12.38 20.94
N SER A 165 -4.65 -13.36 20.91
CA SER A 165 -4.61 -14.37 21.96
C SER A 165 -4.14 -13.72 23.27
N ASP A 166 -4.78 -14.07 24.36
CA ASP A 166 -4.51 -13.55 25.72
C ASP A 166 -3.18 -14.08 26.31
N SER A 167 -2.18 -14.32 25.43
CA SER A 167 -0.89 -14.95 25.78
C SER A 167 0.06 -14.04 26.57
N GLY A 168 -0.33 -12.79 26.86
CA GLY A 168 0.52 -11.83 27.58
C GLY A 168 1.74 -11.35 26.77
N GLU A 169 1.86 -11.77 25.51
CA GLU A 169 2.92 -11.31 24.61
C GLU A 169 2.64 -9.90 24.10
N SER A 170 3.69 -9.09 24.03
CA SER A 170 3.58 -7.74 23.49
C SER A 170 3.17 -7.78 22.00
N LEU A 171 2.17 -7.02 21.62
CA LEU A 171 1.70 -6.87 20.21
C LEU A 171 2.85 -6.66 19.21
N LYS A 172 3.95 -6.06 19.65
CA LYS A 172 5.11 -5.77 18.79
C LYS A 172 5.93 -7.00 18.46
N GLU A 173 5.76 -8.10 19.19
CA GLU A 173 6.58 -9.32 19.04
C GLU A 173 5.91 -10.40 18.20
N ILE A 174 4.67 -10.18 17.75
CA ILE A 174 3.95 -11.15 16.94
C ILE A 174 4.42 -11.04 15.48
N PRO A 175 5.17 -12.00 14.97
CA PRO A 175 5.58 -12.00 13.57
C PRO A 175 4.41 -12.48 12.70
N LEU A 176 3.96 -11.63 11.80
CA LEU A 176 3.15 -12.13 10.68
C LEU A 176 4.09 -12.72 9.62
N ASN A 177 4.14 -14.02 9.56
CA ASN A 177 4.95 -14.70 8.54
C ASN A 177 4.25 -14.62 7.19
N ALA A 178 4.75 -13.75 6.32
CA ALA A 178 4.41 -13.75 4.91
C ALA A 178 5.46 -14.57 4.17
N SER A 179 5.11 -15.79 3.78
CA SER A 179 5.99 -16.58 2.92
C SER A 179 5.64 -16.33 1.46
N MET A 180 6.62 -15.87 0.70
CA MET A 180 6.54 -15.88 -0.76
C MET A 180 6.67 -17.33 -1.25
N VAL A 181 5.60 -17.85 -1.84
CA VAL A 181 5.61 -19.18 -2.44
C VAL A 181 6.15 -19.03 -3.85
N THR A 182 7.41 -19.34 -4.01
CA THR A 182 8.22 -19.48 -5.22
C THR A 182 9.09 -18.30 -5.67
N GLY A 183 10.38 -18.51 -5.58
CA GLY A 183 11.38 -18.28 -6.62
C GLY A 183 11.56 -16.87 -7.17
N SER A 184 11.37 -15.81 -6.42
CA SER A 184 11.91 -14.52 -6.81
C SER A 184 13.23 -14.28 -6.09
N LYS A 185 14.25 -13.96 -6.88
CA LYS A 185 15.54 -13.50 -6.36
C LYS A 185 15.28 -12.36 -5.38
N ALA A 186 15.97 -12.40 -4.26
CA ALA A 186 16.06 -11.26 -3.36
C ALA A 186 16.39 -10.00 -4.16
N TRP A 187 15.72 -8.92 -3.82
CA TRP A 187 16.06 -7.61 -4.35
C TRP A 187 17.51 -7.33 -3.99
N ASP A 188 18.37 -7.24 -5.00
CA ASP A 188 19.75 -6.84 -4.82
C ASP A 188 19.75 -5.32 -4.72
N ASP A 189 19.90 -4.81 -3.50
CA ASP A 189 19.96 -3.38 -3.19
C ASP A 189 21.35 -2.83 -3.59
N THR A 190 21.64 -2.86 -4.87
CA THR A 190 22.88 -2.29 -5.43
C THR A 190 22.66 -1.06 -6.31
N SER A 191 21.47 -0.48 -6.31
CA SER A 191 21.27 0.84 -6.89
C SER A 191 21.27 1.93 -5.81
N ASN A 192 22.46 2.29 -5.34
CA ASN A 192 22.71 3.63 -4.85
C ASN A 192 22.56 4.59 -6.03
N ASP A 193 21.39 5.20 -6.16
CA ASP A 193 21.27 6.48 -6.85
C ASP A 193 20.08 7.25 -6.26
N CYS A 194 20.45 8.34 -5.59
CA CYS A 194 19.60 9.42 -5.08
C CYS A 194 18.86 10.15 -6.20
#